data_d3420ea337559d6588d6cff492492a5d
#
_entry.id   d3420ea337559d6588d6cff492492a5d
#
_cell.length_a   1.000
_cell.length_b   1.000
_cell.length_c   1.000
_cell.angle_alpha   90.00
_cell.angle_beta   90.00
_cell.angle_gamma   90.00
#
_symmetry.space_group_name_H-M   'P 1'
#
loop_
_entity.id
_entity.type
_entity.pdbx_description
1 polymer ?
#
loop_
_entity_poly.entity_id
_entity_poly.type
_entity_poly.pdbx_seq_one_letter_code
_entity_poly.pdbx_strand_id
1 'polypeptide(L)'
;EDVVKNIPLWLEQFPNASTKVTISSADIPYIQDSVLHLYSLGIHEVNINCVFANVWEEGDDKLFEEQLLLLADAIIDGGYYEDYACSFFSEHMGKPMDCHLQNQNWCGAGRMLAVDAEGNFYPCTRFAQYSLRSKKAWIIGNIHDGIDQNKLRPFLTLDRCTQSTQECIDCEVAEGCAWCQGENYDAADTPTIYQRATAICKMHKARVHANNYYWNKLYRKIEKA
;
A
#
# COMPACT_ATOMS: atom_id res chain seq x y z
N GLU A 1 -10.80 -18.77 12.21
CA GLU A 1 -11.82 -18.92 13.28
C GLU A 1 -11.35 -18.37 14.63
N ASP A 2 -10.11 -18.66 15.07
CA ASP A 2 -9.65 -18.25 16.41
C ASP A 2 -9.42 -16.75 16.59
N VAL A 3 -9.16 -16.01 15.53
CA VAL A 3 -9.00 -14.55 15.57
C VAL A 3 -10.36 -13.86 15.53
N VAL A 4 -11.26 -14.31 14.66
CA VAL A 4 -12.58 -13.68 14.43
C VAL A 4 -13.44 -13.61 15.70
N LYS A 5 -13.39 -14.61 16.54
CA LYS A 5 -14.11 -14.64 17.82
C LYS A 5 -13.73 -13.51 18.80
N ASN A 6 -12.54 -12.92 18.62
CA ASN A 6 -12.03 -11.85 19.49
C ASN A 6 -12.33 -10.44 18.91
N ILE A 7 -12.87 -10.33 17.70
CA ILE A 7 -13.18 -9.04 17.08
C ILE A 7 -14.16 -8.20 17.92
N PRO A 8 -15.25 -8.76 18.51
CA PRO A 8 -16.14 -7.96 19.36
C PRO A 8 -15.42 -7.31 20.55
N LEU A 9 -14.57 -8.06 21.25
CA LEU A 9 -13.77 -7.53 22.37
C LEU A 9 -12.76 -6.47 21.89
N TRP A 10 -12.15 -6.70 20.73
CA TRP A 10 -11.22 -5.73 20.13
C TRP A 10 -11.91 -4.43 19.76
N LEU A 11 -13.10 -4.48 19.16
CA LEU A 11 -13.89 -3.30 18.79
C LEU A 11 -14.44 -2.56 20.03
N GLU A 12 -14.77 -3.27 21.12
CA GLU A 12 -15.16 -2.65 22.38
C GLU A 12 -14.04 -1.78 22.95
N GLN A 13 -12.78 -2.26 22.88
CA GLN A 13 -11.61 -1.53 23.38
C GLN A 13 -11.09 -0.48 22.42
N PHE A 14 -11.22 -0.72 21.11
CA PHE A 14 -10.68 0.12 20.03
C PHE A 14 -11.73 0.35 18.94
N PRO A 15 -12.82 1.10 19.21
CA PRO A 15 -13.97 1.24 18.32
C PRO A 15 -13.63 1.86 16.94
N ASN A 16 -12.53 2.62 16.86
CA ASN A 16 -12.07 3.26 15.62
C ASN A 16 -10.84 2.56 15.01
N ALA A 17 -10.55 1.34 15.43
CA ALA A 17 -9.40 0.62 14.88
C ALA A 17 -9.68 0.13 13.46
N SER A 18 -8.72 0.34 12.56
CA SER A 18 -8.75 -0.18 11.19
C SER A 18 -8.10 -1.55 11.08
N THR A 19 -8.52 -2.34 10.11
CA THR A 19 -7.82 -3.57 9.75
C THR A 19 -6.77 -3.33 8.67
N LYS A 20 -5.76 -4.20 8.64
CA LYS A 20 -4.79 -4.28 7.56
C LYS A 20 -5.01 -5.53 6.73
N VAL A 21 -5.39 -5.36 5.48
CA VAL A 21 -5.53 -6.45 4.50
C VAL A 21 -4.44 -6.32 3.45
N THR A 22 -3.84 -7.43 3.05
CA THR A 22 -2.86 -7.47 1.96
C THR A 22 -3.29 -8.54 0.98
N ILE A 23 -3.40 -8.20 -0.30
CA ILE A 23 -3.83 -9.10 -1.37
C ILE A 23 -2.71 -9.40 -2.35
N SER A 24 -2.69 -10.62 -2.86
CA SER A 24 -1.87 -11.11 -3.96
C SER A 24 -2.75 -11.54 -5.13
N SER A 25 -2.18 -12.09 -6.21
CA SER A 25 -2.91 -12.60 -7.37
C SER A 25 -4.04 -13.57 -6.96
N ALA A 26 -3.76 -14.53 -6.08
CA ALA A 26 -4.72 -15.53 -5.64
C ALA A 26 -5.91 -14.96 -4.85
N ASP A 27 -5.78 -13.78 -4.27
CA ASP A 27 -6.80 -13.16 -3.41
C ASP A 27 -7.76 -12.26 -4.18
N ILE A 28 -7.42 -11.88 -5.43
CA ILE A 28 -8.20 -10.93 -6.22
C ILE A 28 -9.68 -11.33 -6.34
N PRO A 29 -10.05 -12.60 -6.63
CA PRO A 29 -11.46 -12.98 -6.79
C PRO A 29 -12.33 -12.79 -5.54
N TYR A 30 -11.72 -12.61 -4.38
CA TYR A 30 -12.39 -12.53 -3.07
C TYR A 30 -12.41 -11.12 -2.48
N ILE A 31 -12.00 -10.09 -3.21
CA ILE A 31 -11.85 -8.72 -2.67
C ILE A 31 -13.19 -8.18 -2.17
N GLN A 32 -14.24 -8.25 -3.01
CA GLN A 32 -15.57 -7.75 -2.64
C GLN A 32 -16.09 -8.47 -1.39
N ASP A 33 -16.11 -9.80 -1.41
CA ASP A 33 -16.63 -10.60 -0.30
C ASP A 33 -15.85 -10.38 0.99
N SER A 34 -14.52 -10.25 0.89
CA SER A 34 -13.65 -10.01 2.05
C SER A 34 -13.93 -8.66 2.71
N VAL A 35 -14.09 -7.60 1.93
CA VAL A 35 -14.37 -6.26 2.47
C VAL A 35 -15.76 -6.21 3.09
N LEU A 36 -16.78 -6.75 2.40
CA LEU A 36 -18.14 -6.78 2.92
C LEU A 36 -18.26 -7.66 4.17
N HIS A 37 -17.50 -8.77 4.24
CA HIS A 37 -17.43 -9.58 5.43
C HIS A 37 -16.84 -8.79 6.63
N LEU A 38 -15.75 -8.05 6.41
CA LEU A 38 -15.17 -7.20 7.47
C LEU A 38 -16.17 -6.12 7.94
N TYR A 39 -16.92 -5.51 7.04
CA TYR A 39 -18.00 -4.58 7.39
C TYR A 39 -19.08 -5.26 8.24
N SER A 40 -19.48 -6.49 7.87
CA SER A 40 -20.48 -7.26 8.64
C SER A 40 -20.05 -7.61 10.05
N LEU A 41 -18.74 -7.61 10.33
CA LEU A 41 -18.14 -7.78 11.65
C LEU A 41 -18.04 -6.48 12.47
N GLY A 42 -18.52 -5.34 11.91
CA GLY A 42 -18.48 -4.03 12.55
C GLY A 42 -17.15 -3.28 12.39
N ILE A 43 -16.31 -3.70 11.46
CA ILE A 43 -15.03 -3.02 11.19
C ILE A 43 -15.31 -1.89 10.18
N HIS A 44 -15.29 -0.65 10.66
CA HIS A 44 -15.67 0.52 9.86
C HIS A 44 -14.59 0.97 8.85
N GLU A 45 -13.32 0.67 9.10
CA GLU A 45 -12.22 1.06 8.22
C GLU A 45 -11.39 -0.15 7.78
N VAL A 46 -11.45 -0.47 6.49
CA VAL A 46 -10.64 -1.53 5.86
C VAL A 46 -9.47 -0.92 5.12
N ASN A 47 -8.27 -1.05 5.69
CA ASN A 47 -7.02 -0.59 5.10
C ASN A 47 -6.40 -1.75 4.30
N ILE A 48 -6.57 -1.71 2.98
CA ILE A 48 -6.21 -2.80 2.08
C ILE A 48 -5.14 -2.37 1.08
N ASN A 49 -4.14 -3.23 0.86
CA ASN A 49 -3.06 -2.99 -0.09
C ASN A 49 -2.80 -4.22 -0.99
N CYS A 50 -2.33 -3.95 -2.19
CA CYS A 50 -1.70 -4.96 -3.03
C CYS A 50 -0.29 -5.31 -2.51
N VAL A 51 0.15 -6.56 -2.68
CA VAL A 51 1.55 -6.96 -2.50
C VAL A 51 2.41 -6.14 -3.46
N PHE A 52 3.48 -5.53 -2.97
CA PHE A 52 4.36 -4.68 -3.80
C PHE A 52 5.35 -5.47 -4.65
N ALA A 53 5.55 -6.76 -4.35
CA ALA A 53 6.45 -7.64 -5.07
C ALA A 53 5.88 -8.05 -6.44
N ASN A 54 6.75 -8.55 -7.32
CA ASN A 54 6.34 -9.09 -8.62
C ASN A 54 5.71 -10.49 -8.44
N VAL A 55 4.45 -10.51 -8.02
CA VAL A 55 3.62 -11.72 -7.79
C VAL A 55 2.38 -11.74 -8.67
N TRP A 56 2.28 -10.81 -9.62
CA TRP A 56 1.10 -10.59 -10.45
C TRP A 56 1.21 -11.35 -11.77
N GLU A 57 0.11 -11.98 -12.17
CA GLU A 57 -0.02 -12.75 -13.40
C GLU A 57 -0.63 -11.92 -14.54
N GLU A 58 -0.65 -12.48 -15.74
CA GLU A 58 -1.30 -11.85 -16.87
C GLU A 58 -2.83 -11.85 -16.68
N GLY A 59 -3.43 -10.65 -16.80
CA GLY A 59 -4.88 -10.47 -16.63
C GLY A 59 -5.31 -10.09 -15.21
N ASP A 60 -4.42 -10.15 -14.21
CA ASP A 60 -4.72 -9.76 -12.82
C ASP A 60 -5.20 -8.32 -12.70
N ASP A 61 -4.65 -7.42 -13.49
CA ASP A 61 -5.07 -6.01 -13.53
C ASP A 61 -6.53 -5.85 -13.94
N LYS A 62 -7.00 -6.63 -14.91
CA LYS A 62 -8.38 -6.60 -15.37
C LYS A 62 -9.34 -7.20 -14.35
N LEU A 63 -8.97 -8.36 -13.80
CA LEU A 63 -9.77 -9.01 -12.76
C LEU A 63 -9.82 -8.13 -11.49
N PHE A 64 -8.72 -7.48 -11.14
CA PHE A 64 -8.67 -6.54 -10.02
C PHE A 64 -9.59 -5.33 -10.23
N GLU A 65 -9.55 -4.72 -11.42
CA GLU A 65 -10.48 -3.62 -11.78
C GLU A 65 -11.93 -4.07 -11.66
N GLU A 66 -12.28 -5.24 -12.22
CA GLU A 66 -13.63 -5.81 -12.15
C GLU A 66 -14.08 -5.98 -10.68
N GLN A 67 -13.26 -6.57 -9.84
CA GLN A 67 -13.57 -6.76 -8.42
C GLN A 67 -13.74 -5.44 -7.67
N LEU A 68 -12.95 -4.43 -8.01
CA LEU A 68 -13.10 -3.10 -7.42
C LEU A 68 -14.37 -2.37 -7.90
N LEU A 69 -14.79 -2.58 -9.15
CA LEU A 69 -16.05 -2.04 -9.66
C LEU A 69 -17.25 -2.68 -8.94
N LEU A 70 -17.23 -4.02 -8.76
CA LEU A 70 -18.24 -4.74 -7.99
C LEU A 70 -18.29 -4.26 -6.52
N LEU A 71 -17.14 -4.08 -5.90
CA LEU A 71 -17.05 -3.54 -4.55
C LEU A 71 -17.58 -2.10 -4.46
N ALA A 72 -17.26 -1.25 -5.44
CA ALA A 72 -17.77 0.12 -5.53
C ALA A 72 -19.29 0.16 -5.58
N ASP A 73 -19.88 -0.69 -6.42
CA ASP A 73 -21.34 -0.83 -6.55
C ASP A 73 -21.97 -1.29 -5.23
N ALA A 74 -21.41 -2.32 -4.61
CA ALA A 74 -21.92 -2.84 -3.34
C ALA A 74 -21.85 -1.79 -2.21
N ILE A 75 -20.76 -1.04 -2.12
CA ILE A 75 -20.60 0.03 -1.11
C ILE A 75 -21.63 1.14 -1.33
N ILE A 76 -21.81 1.60 -2.58
CA ILE A 76 -22.70 2.72 -2.90
C ILE A 76 -24.17 2.30 -2.80
N ASP A 77 -24.54 1.17 -3.38
CA ASP A 77 -25.93 0.71 -3.43
C ASP A 77 -26.40 0.23 -2.06
N GLY A 78 -25.52 -0.37 -1.25
CA GLY A 78 -25.78 -0.76 0.14
C GLY A 78 -25.74 0.39 1.16
N GLY A 79 -25.36 1.62 0.76
CA GLY A 79 -25.25 2.77 1.67
C GLY A 79 -24.05 2.73 2.62
N TYR A 80 -23.11 1.80 2.42
CA TYR A 80 -21.95 1.65 3.31
C TYR A 80 -21.03 2.88 3.34
N TYR A 81 -21.01 3.68 2.26
CA TYR A 81 -20.19 4.89 2.15
C TYR A 81 -20.45 5.94 3.24
N GLU A 82 -21.57 5.86 3.97
CA GLU A 82 -21.93 6.79 5.05
C GLU A 82 -21.10 6.52 6.32
N ASP A 83 -20.86 5.24 6.64
CA ASP A 83 -20.25 4.81 7.91
C ASP A 83 -18.96 4.00 7.75
N TYR A 84 -18.68 3.52 6.53
CA TYR A 84 -17.57 2.59 6.28
C TYR A 84 -16.60 3.15 5.24
N ALA A 85 -15.32 2.85 5.42
CA ALA A 85 -14.25 3.26 4.52
C ALA A 85 -13.43 2.06 4.01
N CYS A 86 -13.05 2.15 2.73
CA CYS A 86 -12.11 1.22 2.11
C CYS A 86 -10.97 2.02 1.47
N SER A 87 -9.72 1.73 1.85
CA SER A 87 -8.56 2.48 1.35
C SER A 87 -8.27 2.30 -0.14
N PHE A 88 -8.95 1.40 -0.84
CA PHE A 88 -8.89 1.36 -2.30
C PHE A 88 -9.53 2.58 -2.96
N PHE A 89 -10.49 3.21 -2.30
CA PHE A 89 -11.17 4.40 -2.80
C PHE A 89 -10.71 5.66 -2.04
N SER A 90 -10.04 6.57 -2.73
CA SER A 90 -9.47 7.79 -2.18
C SER A 90 -9.65 8.95 -3.15
N GLU A 91 -10.11 10.10 -2.67
CA GLU A 91 -10.31 11.31 -3.49
C GLU A 91 -9.01 11.87 -4.09
N HIS A 92 -7.87 11.57 -3.46
CA HIS A 92 -6.58 12.17 -3.80
C HIS A 92 -5.66 11.21 -4.59
N MET A 93 -6.24 10.33 -5.40
CA MET A 93 -5.53 9.35 -6.18
C MET A 93 -5.66 9.64 -7.69
N GLY A 94 -4.67 9.20 -8.46
CA GLY A 94 -4.74 9.21 -9.92
C GLY A 94 -4.53 10.57 -10.56
N LYS A 95 -3.63 11.37 -10.00
CA LYS A 95 -3.15 12.64 -10.56
C LYS A 95 -1.68 12.53 -10.96
N PRO A 96 -1.17 13.40 -11.84
CA PRO A 96 0.27 13.51 -12.10
C PRO A 96 1.07 13.80 -10.81
N MET A 97 2.31 13.33 -10.77
CA MET A 97 3.23 13.61 -9.67
C MET A 97 3.68 15.07 -9.72
N ASP A 98 3.55 15.78 -8.61
CA ASP A 98 4.13 17.12 -8.48
C ASP A 98 5.50 17.04 -7.77
N CYS A 99 6.56 17.06 -8.56
CA CYS A 99 7.92 17.00 -8.04
C CYS A 99 8.34 18.24 -7.23
N HIS A 100 7.63 19.36 -7.32
CA HIS A 100 7.88 20.53 -6.51
C HIS A 100 7.34 20.42 -5.09
N LEU A 101 6.26 19.63 -4.92
CA LEU A 101 5.58 19.48 -3.62
C LEU A 101 5.94 18.17 -2.90
N GLN A 102 6.50 17.18 -3.60
CA GLN A 102 6.64 15.82 -3.06
C GLN A 102 8.10 15.42 -2.83
N ASN A 103 8.78 16.14 -1.96
CA ASN A 103 10.17 15.85 -1.58
C ASN A 103 10.30 14.82 -0.45
N GLN A 104 9.23 14.08 -0.08
CA GLN A 104 9.26 13.22 1.09
C GLN A 104 9.14 11.73 0.75
N ASN A 105 9.93 10.92 1.45
CA ASN A 105 9.76 9.48 1.51
C ASN A 105 8.52 9.15 2.38
N TRP A 106 7.42 8.79 1.75
CA TRP A 106 6.15 8.48 2.43
C TRP A 106 6.11 7.08 3.04
N CYS A 107 6.98 6.16 2.63
CA CYS A 107 6.91 4.78 3.10
C CYS A 107 7.47 4.57 4.52
N GLY A 108 8.02 5.59 5.16
CA GLY A 108 8.53 5.54 6.52
C GLY A 108 9.89 4.84 6.69
N ALA A 109 10.47 4.21 5.67
CA ALA A 109 11.80 3.63 5.77
C ALA A 109 12.84 4.70 6.17
N GLY A 110 13.64 4.38 7.18
CA GLY A 110 14.60 5.31 7.79
C GLY A 110 14.01 6.20 8.90
N ARG A 111 12.68 6.33 8.98
CA ARG A 111 11.97 7.01 10.09
C ARG A 111 11.38 6.02 11.10
N MET A 112 11.42 4.74 10.77
CA MET A 112 11.09 3.61 11.64
C MET A 112 12.36 2.78 11.86
N LEU A 113 12.37 1.97 12.90
CA LEU A 113 13.47 1.08 13.24
C LEU A 113 12.92 -0.34 13.38
N ALA A 114 13.52 -1.30 12.69
CA ALA A 114 13.34 -2.70 12.96
C ALA A 114 14.61 -3.28 13.59
N VAL A 115 14.44 -4.22 14.51
CA VAL A 115 15.54 -4.88 15.26
C VAL A 115 15.34 -6.38 15.14
N ASP A 116 16.40 -7.13 14.83
CA ASP A 116 16.38 -8.59 14.85
C ASP A 116 16.83 -9.15 16.20
N ALA A 117 16.85 -10.49 16.32
CA ALA A 117 17.24 -11.18 17.53
C ALA A 117 18.73 -11.02 17.86
N GLU A 118 19.56 -10.74 16.88
CA GLU A 118 21.00 -10.46 17.00
C GLU A 118 21.29 -9.01 17.38
N GLY A 119 20.25 -8.16 17.45
CA GLY A 119 20.35 -6.76 17.80
C GLY A 119 20.77 -5.86 16.65
N ASN A 120 20.68 -6.33 15.39
CA ASN A 120 20.94 -5.50 14.23
C ASN A 120 19.77 -4.56 13.94
N PHE A 121 20.07 -3.33 13.49
CA PHE A 121 19.10 -2.30 13.15
C PHE A 121 18.90 -2.20 11.65
N TYR A 122 17.63 -2.07 11.24
CA TYR A 122 17.21 -1.93 9.85
C TYR A 122 16.33 -0.69 9.67
N PRO A 123 16.32 -0.04 8.49
CA PRO A 123 15.46 1.12 8.22
C PRO A 123 13.95 0.77 8.25
N CYS A 124 13.59 -0.48 8.01
CA CYS A 124 12.29 -1.11 8.31
C CYS A 124 12.43 -2.64 8.17
N THR A 125 11.40 -3.40 8.53
CA THR A 125 11.38 -4.87 8.46
C THR A 125 11.69 -5.42 7.07
N ARG A 126 11.36 -4.69 5.99
CA ARG A 126 11.61 -5.10 4.60
C ARG A 126 13.09 -5.13 4.20
N PHE A 127 14.00 -4.59 5.01
CA PHE A 127 15.45 -4.63 4.81
C PHE A 127 16.16 -5.72 5.61
N ALA A 128 15.43 -6.46 6.46
CA ALA A 128 15.95 -7.62 7.14
C ALA A 128 16.09 -8.82 6.18
N GLN A 129 17.07 -9.70 6.43
CA GLN A 129 17.40 -10.79 5.50
C GLN A 129 16.21 -11.72 5.20
N TYR A 130 15.35 -11.99 6.16
CA TYR A 130 14.17 -12.84 5.99
C TYR A 130 13.09 -12.24 5.08
N SER A 131 13.15 -10.93 4.80
CA SER A 131 12.21 -10.23 3.92
C SER A 131 12.71 -10.01 2.51
N LEU A 132 13.98 -10.33 2.24
CA LEU A 132 14.65 -10.10 0.95
C LEU A 132 14.78 -11.40 0.17
N ARG A 133 14.56 -11.32 -1.15
CA ARG A 133 14.64 -12.46 -2.08
C ARG A 133 16.02 -12.57 -2.72
N SER A 134 16.61 -11.44 -3.11
CA SER A 134 17.81 -11.40 -3.93
C SER A 134 18.96 -10.57 -3.36
N LYS A 135 18.70 -9.72 -2.40
CA LYS A 135 19.69 -8.81 -1.83
C LYS A 135 20.12 -9.23 -0.42
N LYS A 136 21.28 -8.74 0.00
CA LYS A 136 21.72 -8.85 1.40
C LYS A 136 20.98 -7.80 2.25
N ALA A 137 20.75 -8.14 3.52
CA ALA A 137 20.18 -7.24 4.51
C ALA A 137 20.91 -5.88 4.54
N TRP A 138 20.13 -4.81 4.68
CA TRP A 138 20.69 -3.46 4.83
C TRP A 138 20.70 -3.06 6.30
N ILE A 139 21.80 -3.41 6.98
CA ILE A 139 21.99 -3.13 8.39
C ILE A 139 22.48 -1.68 8.54
N ILE A 140 21.73 -0.87 9.32
CA ILE A 140 22.04 0.54 9.61
C ILE A 140 22.65 0.73 11.00
N GLY A 141 22.98 -0.32 11.72
CA GLY A 141 23.58 -0.29 13.06
C GLY A 141 23.24 -1.51 13.89
N ASN A 142 23.55 -1.44 15.16
CA ASN A 142 23.22 -2.48 16.13
C ASN A 142 23.07 -1.91 17.56
N ILE A 143 22.63 -2.76 18.50
CA ILE A 143 22.38 -2.37 19.90
C ILE A 143 23.64 -1.90 20.66
N HIS A 144 24.84 -2.24 20.18
CA HIS A 144 26.10 -1.90 20.85
C HIS A 144 26.70 -0.58 20.33
N ASP A 145 26.67 -0.42 19.00
CA ASP A 145 27.31 0.72 18.32
C ASP A 145 26.31 1.85 17.98
N GLY A 146 25.01 1.57 18.12
CA GLY A 146 23.95 2.50 17.76
C GLY A 146 23.70 2.55 16.24
N ILE A 147 23.12 3.65 15.77
CA ILE A 147 22.75 3.85 14.36
C ILE A 147 23.91 4.49 13.59
N ASP A 148 24.32 3.86 12.51
CA ASP A 148 25.24 4.42 11.52
C ASP A 148 24.50 5.46 10.66
N GLN A 149 24.76 6.73 10.92
CA GLN A 149 24.12 7.87 10.26
C GLN A 149 24.43 7.91 8.74
N ASN A 150 25.57 7.40 8.29
CA ASN A 150 25.93 7.37 6.87
C ASN A 150 25.06 6.34 6.13
N LYS A 151 24.78 5.20 6.76
CA LYS A 151 23.92 4.16 6.19
C LYS A 151 22.44 4.54 6.26
N LEU A 152 22.01 5.32 7.24
CA LEU A 152 20.65 5.80 7.41
C LEU A 152 20.32 6.96 6.47
N ARG A 153 21.26 7.88 6.25
CA ARG A 153 21.06 9.13 5.51
C ARG A 153 20.38 8.96 4.15
N PRO A 154 20.72 7.96 3.29
CA PRO A 154 20.04 7.77 2.02
C PRO A 154 18.51 7.66 2.14
N PHE A 155 18.01 6.99 3.18
CA PHE A 155 16.58 6.82 3.43
C PHE A 155 15.90 8.12 3.86
N LEU A 156 16.60 8.99 4.58
CA LEU A 156 16.07 10.26 5.07
C LEU A 156 16.04 11.34 3.97
N THR A 157 16.94 11.24 2.99
CA THR A 157 17.10 12.22 1.91
C THR A 157 16.43 11.81 0.60
N LEU A 158 15.99 10.55 0.49
CA LEU A 158 15.35 10.04 -0.70
C LEU A 158 14.00 10.72 -0.91
N ASP A 159 13.76 11.19 -2.12
CA ASP A 159 12.47 11.69 -2.57
C ASP A 159 11.92 10.87 -3.74
N ARG A 160 10.63 11.03 -4.02
CA ARG A 160 9.94 10.25 -5.07
C ARG A 160 10.45 10.57 -6.47
N CYS A 161 10.81 11.81 -6.73
CA CYS A 161 11.22 12.23 -8.06
C CYS A 161 12.63 11.75 -8.39
N THR A 162 13.57 11.84 -7.45
CA THR A 162 14.94 11.31 -7.65
C THR A 162 14.99 9.79 -7.77
N GLN A 163 14.02 9.07 -7.20
CA GLN A 163 13.93 7.62 -7.33
C GLN A 163 13.19 7.17 -8.60
N SER A 164 12.30 8.01 -9.13
CA SER A 164 11.41 7.64 -10.24
C SER A 164 12.13 7.76 -11.58
N THR A 165 11.79 6.85 -12.50
CA THR A 165 12.14 7.01 -13.92
C THR A 165 11.33 8.16 -14.55
N GLN A 166 11.75 8.65 -15.73
CA GLN A 166 11.00 9.67 -16.44
C GLN A 166 9.57 9.20 -16.75
N GLU A 167 9.37 7.93 -17.11
CA GLU A 167 8.04 7.34 -17.31
C GLU A 167 7.14 7.46 -16.07
N CYS A 168 7.70 7.27 -14.85
CA CYS A 168 6.95 7.43 -13.62
C CYS A 168 6.64 8.90 -13.29
N ILE A 169 7.55 9.82 -13.64
CA ILE A 169 7.37 11.28 -13.47
C ILE A 169 6.27 11.78 -14.40
N ASP A 170 6.27 11.34 -15.65
CA ASP A 170 5.31 11.74 -16.67
C ASP A 170 3.97 10.97 -16.58
N CYS A 171 3.84 10.06 -15.64
CA CYS A 171 2.64 9.24 -15.48
C CYS A 171 1.46 10.09 -15.00
N GLU A 172 0.39 10.13 -15.78
CA GLU A 172 -0.83 10.91 -15.50
C GLU A 172 -1.53 10.48 -14.19
N VAL A 173 -1.28 9.26 -13.70
CA VAL A 173 -1.91 8.67 -12.52
C VAL A 173 -0.91 8.33 -11.41
N ALA A 174 0.23 9.00 -11.36
CA ALA A 174 1.32 8.71 -10.42
C ALA A 174 0.95 8.90 -8.95
N GLU A 175 0.00 9.81 -8.64
CA GLU A 175 -0.44 10.07 -7.27
C GLU A 175 -1.18 8.86 -6.69
N GLY A 176 -0.80 8.45 -5.48
CA GLY A 176 -1.33 7.25 -4.83
C GLY A 176 -0.69 5.93 -5.31
N CYS A 177 0.24 5.97 -6.28
CA CYS A 177 0.98 4.77 -6.69
C CYS A 177 1.82 4.23 -5.53
N ALA A 178 1.77 2.91 -5.35
CA ALA A 178 2.46 2.23 -4.27
C ALA A 178 3.98 2.46 -4.30
N TRP A 179 4.57 2.62 -3.11
CA TRP A 179 5.96 2.95 -2.94
C TRP A 179 6.57 2.21 -1.75
N CYS A 180 7.30 1.14 -2.02
CA CYS A 180 8.02 0.39 -0.99
C CYS A 180 9.52 0.45 -1.23
N GLN A 181 10.27 1.08 -0.34
CA GLN A 181 11.73 1.19 -0.46
C GLN A 181 12.44 -0.17 -0.38
N GLY A 182 11.92 -1.08 0.45
CA GLY A 182 12.45 -2.44 0.55
C GLY A 182 12.23 -3.25 -0.72
N GLU A 183 11.08 -3.11 -1.38
CA GLU A 183 10.85 -3.75 -2.68
C GLU A 183 11.70 -3.11 -3.78
N ASN A 184 11.83 -1.79 -3.79
CA ASN A 184 12.72 -1.11 -4.73
C ASN A 184 14.16 -1.61 -4.61
N TYR A 185 14.66 -1.77 -3.37
CA TYR A 185 15.98 -2.32 -3.10
C TYR A 185 16.12 -3.77 -3.57
N ASP A 186 15.15 -4.62 -3.23
CA ASP A 186 15.19 -6.06 -3.52
C ASP A 186 15.06 -6.35 -5.02
N ALA A 187 14.27 -5.57 -5.75
CA ALA A 187 14.05 -5.70 -7.18
C ALA A 187 15.11 -4.99 -8.05
N ALA A 188 15.92 -4.10 -7.48
CA ALA A 188 16.93 -3.36 -8.23
C ALA A 188 18.01 -4.25 -8.82
N ASP A 189 18.60 -3.87 -9.97
CA ASP A 189 19.70 -4.59 -10.62
C ASP A 189 20.98 -4.58 -9.77
N THR A 190 21.19 -3.51 -9.01
CA THR A 190 22.32 -3.30 -8.09
C THR A 190 21.83 -3.06 -6.67
N PRO A 191 22.70 -3.15 -5.64
CA PRO A 191 22.33 -2.81 -4.25
C PRO A 191 22.05 -1.31 -4.05
N THR A 192 20.89 -0.85 -4.49
CA THR A 192 20.47 0.55 -4.45
C THR A 192 19.00 0.70 -4.08
N ILE A 193 18.65 1.82 -3.43
CA ILE A 193 17.26 2.24 -3.19
C ILE A 193 16.78 3.27 -4.24
N TYR A 194 17.62 3.65 -5.19
CA TYR A 194 17.35 4.70 -6.20
C TYR A 194 16.76 4.14 -7.49
N GLN A 195 16.50 2.83 -7.58
CA GLN A 195 15.81 2.20 -8.71
C GLN A 195 14.41 1.80 -8.28
N ARG A 196 13.40 2.30 -9.00
CA ARG A 196 12.00 2.02 -8.69
C ARG A 196 11.55 0.67 -9.25
N ALA A 197 10.92 -0.15 -8.40
CA ALA A 197 10.18 -1.34 -8.83
C ALA A 197 8.84 -0.93 -9.46
N THR A 198 8.51 -1.49 -10.62
CA THR A 198 7.32 -1.13 -11.41
C THR A 198 6.32 -2.29 -11.58
N ALA A 199 6.55 -3.44 -10.94
CA ALA A 199 5.67 -4.61 -11.03
C ALA A 199 4.21 -4.32 -10.66
N ILE A 200 3.98 -3.38 -9.72
CA ILE A 200 2.64 -2.96 -9.27
C ILE A 200 1.93 -1.98 -10.23
N CYS A 201 2.60 -1.50 -11.29
CA CYS A 201 2.10 -0.41 -12.14
C CYS A 201 0.72 -0.69 -12.74
N LYS A 202 0.51 -1.89 -13.29
CA LYS A 202 -0.78 -2.28 -13.89
C LYS A 202 -1.91 -2.27 -12.84
N MET A 203 -1.64 -2.80 -11.65
CA MET A 203 -2.60 -2.84 -10.55
C MET A 203 -2.98 -1.44 -10.07
N HIS A 204 -2.00 -0.51 -10.01
CA HIS A 204 -2.29 0.87 -9.68
C HIS A 204 -3.19 1.55 -10.71
N LYS A 205 -2.92 1.37 -12.01
CA LYS A 205 -3.75 1.93 -13.09
C LYS A 205 -5.18 1.40 -13.02
N ALA A 206 -5.36 0.09 -12.84
CA ALA A 206 -6.66 -0.55 -12.65
C ALA A 206 -7.41 0.03 -11.43
N ARG A 207 -6.70 0.20 -10.31
CA ARG A 207 -7.25 0.83 -9.11
C ARG A 207 -7.73 2.26 -9.37
N VAL A 208 -6.96 3.07 -10.10
CA VAL A 208 -7.34 4.46 -10.43
C VAL A 208 -8.62 4.49 -11.27
N HIS A 209 -8.78 3.59 -12.25
CA HIS A 209 -10.00 3.49 -13.04
C HIS A 209 -11.23 3.20 -12.16
N ALA A 210 -11.13 2.19 -11.30
CA ALA A 210 -12.22 1.84 -10.39
C ALA A 210 -12.48 2.94 -9.34
N ASN A 211 -11.43 3.61 -8.84
CA ASN A 211 -11.56 4.75 -7.95
C ASN A 211 -12.34 5.92 -8.59
N ASN A 212 -12.01 6.25 -9.84
CA ASN A 212 -12.73 7.29 -10.58
C ASN A 212 -14.20 6.91 -10.82
N TYR A 213 -14.48 5.64 -11.12
CA TYR A 213 -15.84 5.12 -11.22
C TYR A 213 -16.60 5.31 -9.90
N TYR A 214 -16.01 4.88 -8.77
CA TYR A 214 -16.59 4.97 -7.44
C TYR A 214 -17.01 6.41 -7.11
N TRP A 215 -16.07 7.38 -7.20
CA TRP A 215 -16.36 8.76 -6.84
C TRP A 215 -17.36 9.42 -7.79
N ASN A 216 -17.28 9.16 -9.09
CA ASN A 216 -18.26 9.65 -10.06
C ASN A 216 -19.67 9.13 -9.80
N LYS A 217 -19.81 7.84 -9.45
CA LYS A 217 -21.11 7.24 -9.12
C LYS A 217 -21.66 7.79 -7.81
N LEU A 218 -20.79 7.92 -6.78
CA LEU A 218 -21.17 8.43 -5.47
C LEU A 218 -21.63 9.90 -5.53
N TYR A 219 -20.89 10.78 -6.17
CA TYR A 219 -21.29 12.19 -6.33
C TYR A 219 -22.64 12.32 -7.04
N ARG A 220 -22.85 11.59 -8.12
CA ARG A 220 -24.16 11.59 -8.80
C ARG A 220 -25.31 11.08 -7.93
N LYS A 221 -25.05 10.18 -7.00
CA LYS A 221 -26.05 9.68 -6.06
C LYS A 221 -26.39 10.77 -5.02
N ILE A 222 -25.36 11.41 -4.44
CA ILE A 222 -25.53 12.46 -3.42
C ILE A 222 -26.22 13.71 -4.00
N GLU A 223 -25.88 14.12 -5.24
CA GLU A 223 -26.52 15.27 -5.91
C GLU A 223 -28.01 15.05 -6.21
N LYS A 224 -28.48 13.81 -6.23
CA LYS A 224 -29.89 13.46 -6.52
C LYS A 224 -30.73 13.22 -5.25
N ALA A 225 -30.08 13.11 -4.09
CA ALA A 225 -30.73 12.87 -2.81
C ALA A 225 -31.12 14.18 -2.12
#